data_190febd6d4374849bbfd93b64eeee33b
#
_entry.id   190febd6d4374849bbfd93b64eeee33b
#
_cell.length_a   1.000
_cell.length_b   1.000
_cell.length_c   1.000
_cell.angle_alpha   90.00
_cell.angle_beta   90.00
_cell.angle_gamma   90.00
#
_symmetry.space_group_name_H-M   'P 1'
#
loop_
_entity.id
_entity.type
_entity.pdbx_description
1 polymer ?
#
loop_
_entity_poly.entity_id
_entity_poly.type
_entity_poly.pdbx_seq_one_letter_code
_entity_poly.pdbx_strand_id
1 'polypeptide(L)'
;MKKFIIIILFFLTGCMNEATSYPASEQVSKSDRHANRILISDLTRLDHEMDYDLLKEAIVSTYSDHTASVWGENIEGVITEIDTDDKVVALTFDACIGTPNSFDQELIDFLIEAEVPATLFIGGQWIKENEAEFMKLANNPLFEIANHGYHHKPLSVTGASAYNITGTESVEEAFNEVYQNQLLIKELTGEFPKYFRSGTAFYDDVAVEMIEELGLKAVNYNVLGDAGGTFNQTQIVNTFQTVNPGSIFLFHMNKPNSEIASGVIEGISQLKEAGYSFVQLQEYDEFLK
;
A
#
# COMPACT_ATOMS: atom_id res chain seq x y z
N MET A 1 3.65 46.09 -84.65
CA MET A 1 3.28 46.12 -83.23
C MET A 1 3.09 44.67 -82.75
N LYS A 2 4.10 44.10 -82.18
CA LYS A 2 4.06 42.71 -81.68
C LYS A 2 3.75 42.73 -80.17
N LYS A 3 2.65 42.14 -79.75
CA LYS A 3 2.29 41.98 -78.30
C LYS A 3 3.03 40.78 -77.75
N PHE A 4 3.88 41.04 -76.79
CA PHE A 4 4.46 39.96 -75.93
C PHE A 4 3.45 39.59 -74.86
N ILE A 5 3.11 38.30 -74.80
CA ILE A 5 2.34 37.71 -73.68
C ILE A 5 3.34 37.08 -72.73
N ILE A 6 3.41 37.62 -71.51
CA ILE A 6 4.20 37.04 -70.43
C ILE A 6 3.32 36.02 -69.71
N ILE A 7 3.71 34.73 -69.75
CA ILE A 7 3.10 33.66 -68.98
C ILE A 7 3.86 33.59 -67.65
N ILE A 8 3.17 33.94 -66.56
CA ILE A 8 3.70 33.74 -65.16
C ILE A 8 3.34 32.34 -64.76
N LEU A 9 4.37 31.46 -64.61
CA LEU A 9 4.22 30.16 -63.98
C LEU A 9 4.26 30.37 -62.47
N PHE A 10 3.15 30.07 -61.78
CA PHE A 10 3.10 29.91 -60.34
C PHE A 10 3.66 28.53 -59.99
N PHE A 11 4.81 28.47 -59.37
CA PHE A 11 5.28 27.30 -58.68
C PHE A 11 4.56 27.21 -57.33
N LEU A 12 3.62 26.27 -57.18
CA LEU A 12 3.07 25.85 -55.90
C LEU A 12 4.10 24.92 -55.24
N THR A 13 4.89 25.49 -54.33
CA THR A 13 5.67 24.69 -53.39
C THR A 13 4.70 24.13 -52.35
N GLY A 14 4.31 22.86 -52.52
CA GLY A 14 3.61 22.10 -51.49
C GLY A 14 4.54 21.86 -50.28
N CYS A 15 4.23 22.43 -49.14
CA CYS A 15 4.79 22.01 -47.88
C CYS A 15 4.30 20.59 -47.62
N MET A 16 5.15 19.61 -47.85
CA MET A 16 4.98 18.28 -47.30
C MET A 16 5.24 18.39 -45.80
N ASN A 17 4.16 18.27 -45.00
CA ASN A 17 4.26 18.01 -43.56
C ASN A 17 4.86 16.60 -43.43
N GLU A 18 6.14 16.52 -43.08
CA GLU A 18 6.72 15.29 -42.57
C GLU A 18 6.05 15.00 -41.20
N ALA A 19 5.12 14.07 -41.21
CA ALA A 19 4.64 13.46 -39.98
C ALA A 19 5.86 12.75 -39.34
N THR A 20 6.41 13.35 -38.30
CA THR A 20 7.36 12.69 -37.41
C THR A 20 6.62 11.51 -36.77
N SER A 21 6.84 10.32 -37.33
CA SER A 21 6.46 9.08 -36.64
C SER A 21 7.31 8.98 -35.38
N TYR A 22 6.68 9.12 -34.20
CA TYR A 22 7.28 8.66 -32.96
C TYR A 22 7.59 7.18 -33.14
N PRO A 23 8.77 6.69 -32.74
CA PRO A 23 9.03 5.26 -32.75
C PRO A 23 7.96 4.58 -31.90
N ALA A 24 7.32 3.55 -32.44
CA ALA A 24 6.44 2.68 -31.70
C ALA A 24 7.22 2.21 -30.46
N SER A 25 6.62 2.31 -29.26
CA SER A 25 7.17 1.74 -28.04
C SER A 25 7.64 0.32 -28.37
N GLU A 26 8.90 0.04 -28.18
CA GLU A 26 9.46 -1.31 -28.33
C GLU A 26 8.69 -2.19 -27.34
N GLN A 27 7.84 -3.08 -27.85
CA GLN A 27 7.14 -4.05 -27.01
C GLN A 27 8.19 -4.96 -26.39
N VAL A 28 8.37 -4.86 -25.07
CA VAL A 28 9.28 -5.71 -24.29
C VAL A 28 8.98 -7.18 -24.60
N SER A 29 9.97 -7.92 -25.05
CA SER A 29 9.78 -9.32 -25.45
C SER A 29 9.42 -10.19 -24.23
N LYS A 30 8.75 -11.34 -24.46
CA LYS A 30 8.51 -12.33 -23.39
C LYS A 30 9.80 -12.82 -22.71
N SER A 31 10.92 -12.84 -23.46
CA SER A 31 12.24 -13.19 -22.93
C SER A 31 12.76 -12.15 -21.96
N ASP A 32 12.58 -10.87 -22.30
CA ASP A 32 13.06 -9.76 -21.47
C ASP A 32 12.24 -9.63 -20.19
N ARG A 33 10.94 -9.87 -20.25
CA ARG A 33 10.06 -9.94 -19.05
C ARG A 33 10.47 -11.07 -18.11
N HIS A 34 10.80 -12.24 -18.63
CA HIS A 34 11.27 -13.35 -17.80
C HIS A 34 12.63 -13.04 -17.15
N ALA A 35 13.55 -12.42 -17.89
CA ALA A 35 14.83 -11.97 -17.36
C ALA A 35 14.67 -10.90 -16.27
N ASN A 36 13.77 -9.95 -16.45
CA ASN A 36 13.47 -8.92 -15.46
C ASN A 36 12.86 -9.52 -14.17
N ARG A 37 11.96 -10.48 -14.27
CA ARG A 37 11.39 -11.16 -13.08
C ARG A 37 12.45 -11.92 -12.29
N ILE A 38 13.39 -12.60 -12.96
CA ILE A 38 14.53 -13.23 -12.28
C ILE A 38 15.39 -12.17 -11.59
N LEU A 39 15.69 -11.06 -12.27
CA LEU A 39 16.45 -9.94 -11.71
C LEU A 39 15.76 -9.35 -10.48
N ILE A 40 14.45 -9.10 -10.55
CA ILE A 40 13.67 -8.58 -9.42
C ILE A 40 13.73 -9.55 -8.25
N SER A 41 13.48 -10.83 -8.48
CA SER A 41 13.57 -11.88 -7.45
C SER A 41 14.96 -11.97 -6.81
N ASP A 42 16.03 -11.81 -7.59
CA ASP A 42 17.38 -11.80 -7.07
C ASP A 42 17.68 -10.53 -6.28
N LEU A 43 17.25 -9.36 -6.76
CA LEU A 43 17.43 -8.07 -6.11
C LEU A 43 16.66 -8.01 -4.78
N THR A 44 15.44 -8.54 -4.71
CA THR A 44 14.64 -8.55 -3.47
C THR A 44 15.15 -9.56 -2.42
N ARG A 45 15.94 -10.57 -2.84
CA ARG A 45 16.56 -11.57 -1.95
C ARG A 45 17.90 -11.17 -1.38
N LEU A 46 18.63 -10.29 -2.07
CA LEU A 46 19.95 -9.86 -1.63
C LEU A 46 19.78 -8.79 -0.54
N ASP A 47 20.19 -9.12 0.66
CA ASP A 47 20.21 -8.24 1.87
C ASP A 47 21.30 -7.13 1.76
N HIS A 48 21.79 -6.86 0.55
CA HIS A 48 22.75 -5.81 0.24
C HIS A 48 22.04 -4.57 -0.28
N GLU A 49 22.66 -3.39 -0.10
CA GLU A 49 22.22 -2.11 -0.65
C GLU A 49 21.67 -2.29 -2.07
N MET A 50 20.38 -2.53 -2.13
CA MET A 50 19.68 -2.77 -3.37
C MET A 50 19.69 -1.47 -4.13
N ASP A 51 20.22 -1.48 -5.35
CA ASP A 51 20.18 -0.31 -6.21
C ASP A 51 18.70 0.02 -6.52
N TYR A 52 18.19 1.00 -5.80
CA TYR A 52 16.80 1.49 -5.95
C TYR A 52 16.45 1.75 -7.41
N ASP A 53 17.38 2.37 -8.14
CA ASP A 53 17.13 2.76 -9.53
C ASP A 53 17.07 1.51 -10.44
N LEU A 54 17.91 0.52 -10.20
CA LEU A 54 17.88 -0.74 -10.95
C LEU A 54 16.60 -1.53 -10.72
N LEU A 55 16.15 -1.64 -9.46
CA LEU A 55 14.90 -2.32 -9.13
C LEU A 55 13.69 -1.56 -9.73
N LYS A 56 13.69 -0.25 -9.62
CA LYS A 56 12.67 0.60 -10.23
C LYS A 56 12.60 0.41 -11.76
N GLU A 57 13.75 0.43 -12.43
CA GLU A 57 13.82 0.22 -13.88
C GLU A 57 13.28 -1.16 -14.27
N ALA A 58 13.63 -2.21 -13.52
CA ALA A 58 13.14 -3.57 -13.77
C ALA A 58 11.60 -3.66 -13.59
N ILE A 59 11.04 -3.10 -12.53
CA ILE A 59 9.60 -3.06 -12.27
C ILE A 59 8.87 -2.25 -13.36
N VAL A 60 9.34 -1.04 -13.65
CA VAL A 60 8.73 -0.19 -14.69
C VAL A 60 8.76 -0.88 -16.05
N SER A 61 9.90 -1.46 -16.42
CA SER A 61 10.02 -2.20 -17.69
C SER A 61 9.11 -3.43 -17.75
N THR A 62 8.83 -4.08 -16.62
CA THR A 62 7.97 -5.27 -16.57
C THR A 62 6.49 -4.90 -16.71
N TYR A 63 6.04 -3.83 -16.06
CA TYR A 63 4.62 -3.55 -15.88
C TYR A 63 4.07 -2.38 -16.71
N SER A 64 4.91 -1.54 -17.34
CA SER A 64 4.44 -0.33 -18.07
C SER A 64 3.45 -0.62 -19.23
N ASP A 65 3.53 -1.79 -19.82
CA ASP A 65 2.62 -2.22 -20.90
C ASP A 65 1.36 -2.93 -20.39
N HIS A 66 1.25 -3.15 -19.06
CA HIS A 66 0.08 -3.78 -18.46
C HIS A 66 -1.04 -2.74 -18.31
N THR A 67 -2.25 -3.18 -18.58
CA THR A 67 -3.45 -2.34 -18.41
C THR A 67 -4.25 -2.88 -17.26
N ALA A 68 -4.46 -2.06 -16.24
CA ALA A 68 -5.32 -2.41 -15.12
C ALA A 68 -6.76 -2.64 -15.58
N SER A 69 -7.36 -3.71 -15.09
CA SER A 69 -8.71 -4.16 -15.46
C SER A 69 -9.67 -4.22 -14.27
N VAL A 70 -9.16 -4.30 -13.06
CA VAL A 70 -9.92 -4.38 -11.82
C VAL A 70 -9.45 -3.28 -10.86
N TRP A 71 -10.40 -2.69 -10.12
CA TRP A 71 -10.15 -1.68 -9.11
C TRP A 71 -11.03 -1.91 -7.90
N GLY A 72 -10.47 -1.98 -6.69
CA GLY A 72 -11.25 -2.19 -5.47
C GLY A 72 -10.42 -2.46 -4.23
N GLU A 73 -11.12 -2.64 -3.11
CA GLU A 73 -10.51 -3.05 -1.83
C GLU A 73 -10.27 -4.57 -1.78
N ASN A 74 -11.19 -5.34 -2.34
CA ASN A 74 -11.18 -6.81 -2.30
C ASN A 74 -11.05 -7.36 -3.72
N ILE A 75 -9.82 -7.37 -4.21
CA ILE A 75 -9.47 -7.93 -5.52
C ILE A 75 -8.53 -9.12 -5.32
N GLU A 76 -8.36 -9.94 -6.35
CA GLU A 76 -7.46 -11.09 -6.31
C GLU A 76 -6.05 -10.67 -5.90
N GLY A 77 -5.41 -11.44 -5.00
CA GLY A 77 -4.09 -11.14 -4.43
C GLY A 77 -4.12 -10.24 -3.18
N VAL A 78 -5.26 -9.64 -2.83
CA VAL A 78 -5.40 -8.86 -1.59
C VAL A 78 -5.96 -9.73 -0.47
N ILE A 79 -5.17 -9.92 0.57
CA ILE A 79 -5.49 -10.68 1.77
C ILE A 79 -6.51 -9.92 2.62
N THR A 80 -7.55 -10.61 3.11
CA THR A 80 -8.58 -9.99 3.95
C THR A 80 -8.85 -10.73 5.26
N GLU A 81 -8.39 -11.97 5.39
CA GLU A 81 -8.60 -12.78 6.60
C GLU A 81 -7.50 -13.83 6.76
N ILE A 82 -7.48 -14.47 7.93
CA ILE A 82 -6.64 -15.63 8.24
C ILE A 82 -7.50 -16.89 8.06
N ASP A 83 -7.06 -17.86 7.28
CA ASP A 83 -7.75 -19.14 7.07
C ASP A 83 -7.54 -20.09 8.24
N THR A 84 -8.35 -19.95 9.29
CA THR A 84 -8.23 -20.75 10.52
C THR A 84 -9.56 -20.92 11.22
N ASP A 85 -9.71 -22.06 11.93
CA ASP A 85 -10.81 -22.32 12.84
C ASP A 85 -10.47 -21.92 14.30
N ASP A 86 -9.21 -21.54 14.57
CA ASP A 86 -8.79 -21.07 15.88
C ASP A 86 -9.45 -19.73 16.20
N LYS A 87 -9.87 -19.55 17.45
CA LYS A 87 -10.43 -18.28 17.94
C LYS A 87 -9.33 -17.22 18.08
N VAL A 88 -8.79 -16.79 16.95
CA VAL A 88 -7.82 -15.70 16.87
C VAL A 88 -8.38 -14.57 16.01
N VAL A 89 -7.92 -13.35 16.27
CA VAL A 89 -8.16 -12.17 15.45
C VAL A 89 -6.88 -11.36 15.34
N ALA A 90 -6.65 -10.74 14.18
CA ALA A 90 -5.57 -9.77 14.01
C ALA A 90 -6.14 -8.35 14.13
N LEU A 91 -5.63 -7.60 15.11
CA LEU A 91 -5.88 -6.17 15.18
C LEU A 91 -4.83 -5.46 14.32
N THR A 92 -5.28 -4.69 13.34
CA THR A 92 -4.37 -3.87 12.54
C THR A 92 -4.73 -2.41 12.68
N PHE A 93 -3.69 -1.56 12.79
CA PHE A 93 -3.84 -0.13 12.99
C PHE A 93 -3.06 0.64 11.93
N ASP A 94 -3.76 1.54 11.23
CA ASP A 94 -3.14 2.41 10.26
C ASP A 94 -2.68 3.72 10.92
N ALA A 95 -1.46 4.14 10.59
CA ALA A 95 -0.96 5.48 10.85
C ALA A 95 -0.77 6.19 9.50
N CYS A 96 -1.78 6.93 9.11
CA CYS A 96 -1.86 7.64 7.84
C CYS A 96 -0.90 8.84 7.76
N ILE A 97 -1.22 9.86 6.98
CA ILE A 97 -0.43 11.10 6.90
C ILE A 97 -0.33 11.74 8.29
N GLY A 98 0.91 11.95 8.74
CA GLY A 98 1.18 12.49 10.06
C GLY A 98 1.10 14.02 10.11
N THR A 99 0.52 14.52 11.20
CA THR A 99 0.89 15.81 11.78
C THR A 99 1.65 15.52 13.07
N PRO A 100 2.48 16.44 13.57
CA PRO A 100 3.11 16.26 14.88
C PRO A 100 2.06 15.93 15.95
N ASN A 101 2.36 14.96 16.80
CA ASN A 101 1.46 14.45 17.86
C ASN A 101 0.15 13.78 17.36
N SER A 102 0.10 13.33 16.11
CA SER A 102 -0.97 12.45 15.64
C SER A 102 -0.70 11.01 16.06
N PHE A 103 -0.81 10.74 17.36
CA PHE A 103 -0.52 9.46 17.99
C PHE A 103 -1.45 9.24 19.18
N ASP A 104 -2.19 8.14 19.17
CA ASP A 104 -3.14 7.79 20.22
C ASP A 104 -2.40 7.05 21.35
N GLN A 105 -1.87 7.83 22.30
CA GLN A 105 -1.10 7.31 23.43
C GLN A 105 -1.97 6.40 24.31
N GLU A 106 -3.24 6.75 24.54
CA GLU A 106 -4.15 5.94 25.39
C GLU A 106 -4.36 4.54 24.80
N LEU A 107 -4.59 4.47 23.49
CA LEU A 107 -4.73 3.20 22.78
C LEU A 107 -3.47 2.35 22.88
N ILE A 108 -2.31 2.92 22.61
CA ILE A 108 -1.04 2.19 22.61
C ILE A 108 -0.64 1.74 24.00
N ASP A 109 -0.79 2.60 25.01
CA ASP A 109 -0.50 2.25 26.40
C ASP A 109 -1.38 1.07 26.85
N PHE A 110 -2.67 1.08 26.51
CA PHE A 110 -3.56 -0.02 26.80
C PHE A 110 -3.14 -1.33 26.12
N LEU A 111 -2.79 -1.31 24.83
CA LEU A 111 -2.33 -2.52 24.13
C LEU A 111 -1.09 -3.12 24.80
N ILE A 112 -0.17 -2.27 25.24
CA ILE A 112 1.04 -2.71 25.96
C ILE A 112 0.69 -3.28 27.34
N GLU A 113 -0.11 -2.58 28.15
CA GLU A 113 -0.49 -3.00 29.51
C GLU A 113 -1.31 -4.29 29.49
N ALA A 114 -2.16 -4.47 28.49
CA ALA A 114 -3.02 -5.65 28.32
C ALA A 114 -2.32 -6.80 27.58
N GLU A 115 -1.05 -6.63 27.18
CA GLU A 115 -0.25 -7.59 26.38
C GLU A 115 -0.98 -8.05 25.11
N VAL A 116 -1.57 -7.09 24.37
CA VAL A 116 -2.32 -7.37 23.13
C VAL A 116 -1.43 -7.07 21.93
N PRO A 117 -1.03 -8.11 21.15
CA PRO A 117 -0.25 -7.92 19.94
C PRO A 117 -1.09 -7.28 18.82
N ALA A 118 -0.42 -6.55 17.92
CA ALA A 118 -1.03 -5.91 16.77
C ALA A 118 -0.04 -5.75 15.61
N THR A 119 -0.57 -5.62 14.40
CA THR A 119 0.22 -5.23 13.21
C THR A 119 -0.09 -3.77 12.87
N LEU A 120 0.95 -2.95 12.75
CA LEU A 120 0.86 -1.51 12.55
C LEU A 120 1.28 -1.15 11.13
N PHE A 121 0.32 -0.71 10.30
CA PHE A 121 0.58 -0.20 8.96
C PHE A 121 0.93 1.29 9.02
N ILE A 122 2.20 1.63 8.83
CA ILE A 122 2.71 2.97 9.09
C ILE A 122 3.15 3.66 7.81
N GLY A 123 2.60 4.86 7.57
CA GLY A 123 2.90 5.70 6.42
C GLY A 123 4.20 6.48 6.58
N GLY A 124 4.96 6.65 5.48
CA GLY A 124 6.27 7.30 5.50
C GLY A 124 6.23 8.75 5.98
N GLN A 125 5.19 9.50 5.62
CA GLN A 125 5.03 10.87 6.13
C GLN A 125 4.71 10.90 7.63
N TRP A 126 3.97 9.91 8.14
CA TRP A 126 3.74 9.80 9.57
C TRP A 126 5.04 9.51 10.34
N ILE A 127 5.88 8.61 9.82
CA ILE A 127 7.19 8.30 10.42
C ILE A 127 8.02 9.57 10.56
N LYS A 128 8.11 10.38 9.50
CA LYS A 128 8.92 11.61 9.52
C LYS A 128 8.49 12.64 10.56
N GLU A 129 7.20 12.72 10.81
CA GLU A 129 6.65 13.67 11.79
C GLU A 129 6.64 13.12 13.22
N ASN A 130 6.73 11.78 13.40
CA ASN A 130 6.58 11.09 14.67
C ASN A 130 7.67 9.99 14.85
N GLU A 131 8.90 10.23 14.42
CA GLU A 131 9.99 9.24 14.42
C GLU A 131 10.27 8.65 15.79
N ALA A 132 10.21 9.47 16.85
CA ALA A 132 10.46 9.00 18.22
C ALA A 132 9.39 7.99 18.68
N GLU A 133 8.14 8.22 18.33
CA GLU A 133 7.01 7.31 18.59
C GLU A 133 7.15 6.05 17.73
N PHE A 134 7.49 6.20 16.44
CA PHE A 134 7.76 5.07 15.56
C PHE A 134 8.83 4.14 16.13
N MET A 135 9.94 4.67 16.57
CA MET A 135 11.03 3.87 17.16
C MET A 135 10.62 3.14 18.43
N LYS A 136 9.74 3.72 19.26
CA LYS A 136 9.18 3.02 20.43
C LYS A 136 8.31 1.83 20.03
N LEU A 137 7.46 2.02 19.01
CA LEU A 137 6.61 0.95 18.48
C LEU A 137 7.43 -0.17 17.84
N ALA A 138 8.37 0.17 16.97
CA ALA A 138 9.22 -0.78 16.26
C ALA A 138 10.12 -1.61 17.19
N ASN A 139 10.50 -1.09 18.34
CA ASN A 139 11.29 -1.82 19.34
C ASN A 139 10.44 -2.62 20.34
N ASN A 140 9.11 -2.58 20.25
CA ASN A 140 8.23 -3.33 21.12
C ASN A 140 7.78 -4.63 20.43
N PRO A 141 8.09 -5.82 20.97
CA PRO A 141 7.76 -7.11 20.35
C PRO A 141 6.26 -7.38 20.21
N LEU A 142 5.40 -6.63 20.88
CA LEU A 142 3.95 -6.71 20.71
C LEU A 142 3.49 -6.13 19.36
N PHE A 143 4.34 -5.34 18.68
CA PHE A 143 3.95 -4.68 17.46
C PHE A 143 4.79 -5.15 16.27
N GLU A 144 4.09 -5.64 15.24
CA GLU A 144 4.66 -5.90 13.94
C GLU A 144 4.52 -4.66 13.07
N ILE A 145 5.62 -4.20 12.48
CA ILE A 145 5.62 -3.03 11.58
C ILE A 145 5.34 -3.46 10.15
N ALA A 146 4.35 -2.82 9.54
CA ALA A 146 3.96 -3.01 8.14
C ALA A 146 3.97 -1.67 7.39
N ASN A 147 3.98 -1.73 6.07
CA ASN A 147 4.11 -0.58 5.18
C ASN A 147 2.74 -0.04 4.75
N HIS A 148 2.48 1.28 4.95
CA HIS A 148 1.23 1.96 4.57
C HIS A 148 1.42 2.99 3.44
N GLY A 149 2.44 2.80 2.60
CA GLY A 149 2.82 3.75 1.57
C GLY A 149 3.54 4.98 2.12
N TYR A 150 4.11 5.76 1.21
CA TYR A 150 4.88 6.94 1.60
C TYR A 150 4.02 8.20 1.71
N HIS A 151 3.11 8.41 0.72
CA HIS A 151 2.22 9.56 0.60
C HIS A 151 0.76 9.26 0.94
N HIS A 152 0.44 8.03 1.34
CA HIS A 152 -0.92 7.59 1.65
C HIS A 152 -1.87 7.67 0.43
N LYS A 153 -1.40 7.25 -0.73
CA LYS A 153 -2.20 7.22 -1.95
C LYS A 153 -2.91 5.88 -2.14
N PRO A 154 -4.11 5.85 -2.77
CA PRO A 154 -4.61 4.64 -3.41
C PRO A 154 -3.58 4.09 -4.39
N LEU A 155 -3.39 2.78 -4.45
CA LEU A 155 -2.34 2.20 -5.29
C LEU A 155 -2.89 1.80 -6.66
N SER A 156 -2.54 2.58 -7.68
CA SER A 156 -3.01 2.42 -9.05
C SER A 156 -1.87 2.68 -10.04
N VAL A 157 -1.94 2.07 -11.23
CA VAL A 157 -1.05 2.41 -12.34
C VAL A 157 -1.70 3.38 -13.33
N THR A 158 -2.94 3.82 -13.07
CA THR A 158 -3.76 4.64 -13.99
C THR A 158 -4.38 5.88 -13.35
N GLY A 159 -4.08 6.18 -12.09
CA GLY A 159 -4.65 7.32 -11.38
C GLY A 159 -6.07 7.10 -10.86
N ALA A 160 -6.50 5.85 -10.70
CA ALA A 160 -7.82 5.55 -10.12
C ALA A 160 -7.93 6.13 -8.71
N SER A 161 -9.07 6.74 -8.39
CA SER A 161 -9.26 7.51 -7.16
C SER A 161 -10.18 6.80 -6.19
N ALA A 162 -9.88 6.93 -4.88
CA ALA A 162 -10.76 6.47 -3.81
C ALA A 162 -10.91 7.58 -2.76
N TYR A 163 -12.10 7.77 -2.20
CA TYR A 163 -12.41 8.79 -1.17
C TYR A 163 -11.97 10.21 -1.54
N ASN A 164 -12.04 10.59 -2.82
CA ASN A 164 -11.55 11.85 -3.40
C ASN A 164 -10.02 12.05 -3.30
N ILE A 165 -9.28 10.98 -3.07
CA ILE A 165 -7.82 10.97 -3.14
C ILE A 165 -7.42 10.35 -4.48
N THR A 166 -6.67 11.08 -5.29
CA THR A 166 -6.12 10.57 -6.55
C THR A 166 -5.04 9.54 -6.24
N GLY A 167 -5.15 8.37 -6.87
CA GLY A 167 -4.15 7.31 -6.75
C GLY A 167 -2.84 7.65 -7.43
N THR A 168 -1.91 6.72 -7.37
CA THR A 168 -0.68 6.78 -8.17
C THR A 168 -1.03 6.66 -9.66
N GLU A 169 -0.36 7.42 -10.53
CA GLU A 169 -0.78 7.61 -11.94
C GLU A 169 0.03 6.75 -12.93
N SER A 170 1.02 6.03 -12.43
CA SER A 170 1.89 5.17 -13.23
C SER A 170 2.51 4.06 -12.39
N VAL A 171 3.07 3.06 -13.05
CA VAL A 171 3.87 1.99 -12.40
C VAL A 171 5.03 2.58 -11.60
N GLU A 172 5.72 3.60 -12.15
CA GLU A 172 6.81 4.26 -11.45
C GLU A 172 6.35 4.96 -10.18
N GLU A 173 5.22 5.67 -10.22
CA GLU A 173 4.67 6.33 -9.03
C GLU A 173 4.17 5.32 -8.00
N ALA A 174 3.53 4.22 -8.43
CA ALA A 174 3.11 3.13 -7.56
C ALA A 174 4.32 2.46 -6.88
N PHE A 175 5.38 2.18 -7.64
CA PHE A 175 6.63 1.69 -7.07
C PHE A 175 7.22 2.65 -6.03
N ASN A 176 7.29 3.94 -6.35
CA ASN A 176 7.82 4.94 -5.43
C ASN A 176 6.99 5.04 -4.14
N GLU A 177 5.65 4.97 -4.24
CA GLU A 177 4.73 4.99 -3.10
C GLU A 177 4.99 3.83 -2.13
N VAL A 178 5.23 2.63 -2.66
CA VAL A 178 5.51 1.43 -1.86
C VAL A 178 6.96 1.45 -1.35
N TYR A 179 7.91 1.61 -2.27
CA TYR A 179 9.30 1.27 -2.00
C TYR A 179 10.07 2.35 -1.23
N GLN A 180 9.71 3.62 -1.36
CA GLN A 180 10.31 4.68 -0.54
C GLN A 180 10.02 4.47 0.95
N ASN A 181 8.81 4.04 1.29
CA ASN A 181 8.48 3.74 2.68
C ASN A 181 9.12 2.42 3.15
N GLN A 182 9.25 1.44 2.25
CA GLN A 182 9.95 0.18 2.51
C GLN A 182 11.40 0.44 2.95
N LEU A 183 12.10 1.31 2.22
CA LEU A 183 13.47 1.70 2.54
C LEU A 183 13.55 2.52 3.84
N LEU A 184 12.64 3.46 4.06
CA LEU A 184 12.61 4.26 5.29
C LEU A 184 12.45 3.37 6.53
N ILE A 185 11.52 2.40 6.49
CA ILE A 185 11.33 1.46 7.60
C ILE A 185 12.59 0.59 7.78
N LYS A 186 13.16 0.05 6.68
CA LYS A 186 14.41 -0.72 6.74
C LYS A 186 15.58 0.08 7.32
N GLU A 187 15.72 1.34 6.95
CA GLU A 187 16.77 2.23 7.48
C GLU A 187 16.67 2.39 9.00
N LEU A 188 15.45 2.55 9.50
CA LEU A 188 15.20 2.82 10.91
C LEU A 188 15.17 1.55 11.78
N THR A 189 14.69 0.42 11.25
CA THR A 189 14.48 -0.82 12.02
C THR A 189 15.53 -1.90 11.76
N GLY A 190 16.24 -1.82 10.63
CA GLY A 190 17.13 -2.88 10.16
C GLY A 190 16.46 -3.98 9.34
N GLU A 191 15.11 -4.00 9.24
CA GLU A 191 14.35 -5.06 8.56
C GLU A 191 13.33 -4.50 7.57
N PHE A 192 13.06 -5.24 6.48
CA PHE A 192 12.00 -4.92 5.55
C PHE A 192 10.65 -5.40 6.07
N PRO A 193 9.59 -4.55 6.04
CA PRO A 193 8.23 -5.02 6.26
C PRO A 193 7.82 -6.10 5.25
N LYS A 194 6.97 -7.04 5.67
CA LYS A 194 6.44 -8.10 4.80
C LYS A 194 5.08 -7.77 4.20
N TYR A 195 4.33 -6.88 4.85
CA TYR A 195 2.96 -6.55 4.51
C TYR A 195 2.85 -5.11 4.06
N PHE A 196 1.95 -4.89 3.11
CA PHE A 196 1.61 -3.58 2.58
C PHE A 196 0.10 -3.36 2.59
N ARG A 197 -0.34 -2.17 3.00
CA ARG A 197 -1.70 -1.68 2.80
C ARG A 197 -1.63 -0.33 2.11
N SER A 198 -2.39 -0.12 1.02
CA SER A 198 -2.45 1.20 0.38
C SER A 198 -3.15 2.22 1.28
N GLY A 199 -2.86 3.50 1.11
CA GLY A 199 -3.39 4.57 1.96
C GLY A 199 -4.91 4.68 2.03
N THR A 200 -5.64 3.96 1.18
CA THR A 200 -7.10 3.91 1.17
C THR A 200 -7.66 2.49 1.13
N ALA A 201 -6.81 1.49 1.26
CA ALA A 201 -7.11 0.09 1.06
C ALA A 201 -7.58 -0.28 -0.39
N PHE A 202 -7.44 0.64 -1.36
CA PHE A 202 -7.80 0.41 -2.76
C PHE A 202 -6.56 0.13 -3.62
N TYR A 203 -6.73 -0.84 -4.54
CA TYR A 203 -5.68 -1.28 -5.47
C TYR A 203 -6.24 -1.51 -6.87
N ASP A 204 -5.41 -1.40 -7.91
CA ASP A 204 -5.67 -2.11 -9.15
C ASP A 204 -4.88 -3.42 -9.21
N ASP A 205 -5.32 -4.32 -10.11
CA ASP A 205 -4.76 -5.66 -10.27
C ASP A 205 -3.26 -5.63 -10.65
N VAL A 206 -2.83 -4.70 -11.49
CA VAL A 206 -1.41 -4.54 -11.88
C VAL A 206 -0.57 -4.10 -10.69
N ALA A 207 -1.09 -3.19 -9.87
CA ALA A 207 -0.40 -2.75 -8.66
C ALA A 207 -0.24 -3.88 -7.62
N VAL A 208 -1.22 -4.77 -7.50
CA VAL A 208 -1.12 -5.96 -6.63
C VAL A 208 -0.04 -6.92 -7.14
N GLU A 209 -0.01 -7.22 -8.45
CA GLU A 209 1.06 -8.05 -9.04
C GLU A 209 2.46 -7.43 -8.77
N MET A 210 2.58 -6.10 -8.86
CA MET A 210 3.82 -5.39 -8.55
C MET A 210 4.22 -5.55 -7.08
N ILE A 211 3.28 -5.46 -6.14
CA ILE A 211 3.54 -5.67 -4.70
C ILE A 211 4.09 -7.07 -4.45
N GLU A 212 3.46 -8.09 -5.04
CA GLU A 212 3.90 -9.49 -4.93
C GLU A 212 5.31 -9.70 -5.50
N GLU A 213 5.62 -9.10 -6.65
CA GLU A 213 6.95 -9.16 -7.27
C GLU A 213 8.01 -8.47 -6.39
N LEU A 214 7.63 -7.45 -5.61
CA LEU A 214 8.49 -6.81 -4.61
C LEU A 214 8.67 -7.65 -3.34
N GLY A 215 8.06 -8.83 -3.27
CA GLY A 215 8.13 -9.73 -2.11
C GLY A 215 7.24 -9.31 -0.94
N LEU A 216 6.27 -8.44 -1.18
CA LEU A 216 5.28 -7.98 -0.21
C LEU A 216 3.95 -8.70 -0.40
N LYS A 217 3.17 -8.81 0.67
CA LYS A 217 1.78 -9.24 0.62
C LYS A 217 0.87 -8.02 0.81
N ALA A 218 -0.08 -7.82 -0.12
CA ALA A 218 -1.12 -6.81 0.02
C ALA A 218 -2.16 -7.29 1.04
N VAL A 219 -2.38 -6.52 2.12
CA VAL A 219 -3.27 -6.93 3.22
C VAL A 219 -4.29 -5.84 3.50
N ASN A 220 -5.56 -6.20 3.41
CA ASN A 220 -6.69 -5.41 3.83
C ASN A 220 -7.33 -5.99 5.12
N TYR A 221 -8.64 -6.09 5.15
CA TYR A 221 -9.42 -6.47 6.34
C TYR A 221 -10.78 -7.06 5.91
N ASN A 222 -11.39 -7.82 6.80
CA ASN A 222 -12.80 -8.19 6.69
C ASN A 222 -13.68 -7.54 7.77
N VAL A 223 -13.07 -6.81 8.74
CA VAL A 223 -13.81 -6.04 9.74
C VAL A 223 -13.37 -4.57 9.72
N LEU A 224 -14.24 -3.68 9.24
CA LEU A 224 -14.03 -2.23 9.30
C LEU A 224 -14.31 -1.73 10.72
N GLY A 225 -13.25 -1.46 11.48
CA GLY A 225 -13.32 -1.21 12.91
C GLY A 225 -13.78 0.21 13.30
N ASP A 226 -13.31 1.23 12.57
CA ASP A 226 -13.53 2.63 12.97
C ASP A 226 -13.95 3.58 11.84
N ALA A 227 -14.05 3.09 10.60
CA ALA A 227 -14.38 3.86 9.39
C ALA A 227 -13.56 5.17 9.26
N GLY A 228 -12.22 5.02 9.33
CA GLY A 228 -11.32 6.18 9.22
C GLY A 228 -11.33 7.09 10.46
N GLY A 229 -11.72 6.56 11.62
CA GLY A 229 -11.84 7.30 12.87
C GLY A 229 -13.12 8.13 12.96
N THR A 230 -14.18 7.77 12.24
CA THR A 230 -15.48 8.47 12.26
C THR A 230 -16.53 7.76 13.12
N PHE A 231 -16.33 6.48 13.46
CA PHE A 231 -17.22 5.74 14.35
C PHE A 231 -17.11 6.27 15.80
N ASN A 232 -18.24 6.31 16.49
CA ASN A 232 -18.26 6.51 17.93
C ASN A 232 -17.97 5.20 18.66
N GLN A 233 -17.75 5.26 19.98
CA GLN A 233 -17.43 4.10 20.83
C GLN A 233 -18.42 2.93 20.61
N THR A 234 -19.74 3.19 20.65
CA THR A 234 -20.75 2.15 20.46
C THR A 234 -20.65 1.48 19.10
N GLN A 235 -20.40 2.26 18.02
CA GLN A 235 -20.23 1.70 16.67
C GLN A 235 -18.98 0.83 16.60
N ILE A 236 -17.87 1.26 17.21
CA ILE A 236 -16.63 0.48 17.28
C ILE A 236 -16.85 -0.83 18.04
N VAL A 237 -17.44 -0.78 19.24
CA VAL A 237 -17.75 -1.97 20.04
C VAL A 237 -18.63 -2.96 19.26
N ASN A 238 -19.60 -2.47 18.49
CA ASN A 238 -20.44 -3.35 17.67
C ASN A 238 -19.67 -4.09 16.57
N THR A 239 -18.56 -3.56 16.07
CA THR A 239 -17.73 -4.27 15.07
C THR A 239 -17.09 -5.53 15.65
N PHE A 240 -16.75 -5.54 16.93
CA PHE A 240 -16.23 -6.71 17.63
C PHE A 240 -17.24 -7.85 17.78
N GLN A 241 -18.54 -7.58 17.59
CA GLN A 241 -19.59 -8.61 17.60
C GLN A 241 -19.77 -9.30 16.23
N THR A 242 -19.10 -8.80 15.18
CA THR A 242 -19.21 -9.33 13.81
C THR A 242 -18.08 -10.29 13.43
N VAL A 243 -17.14 -10.54 14.37
CA VAL A 243 -15.94 -11.33 14.08
C VAL A 243 -16.23 -12.82 13.92
N ASN A 244 -15.41 -13.44 13.07
CA ASN A 244 -15.23 -14.88 12.99
C ASN A 244 -13.79 -15.23 13.38
N PRO A 245 -13.46 -16.49 13.65
CA PRO A 245 -12.08 -16.93 13.72
C PRO A 245 -11.31 -16.45 12.49
N GLY A 246 -10.12 -15.90 12.71
CA GLY A 246 -9.27 -15.38 11.63
C GLY A 246 -9.62 -13.99 11.11
N SER A 247 -10.57 -13.27 11.73
CA SER A 247 -10.88 -11.89 11.30
C SER A 247 -9.70 -10.95 11.44
N ILE A 248 -9.51 -10.08 10.41
CA ILE A 248 -8.56 -8.97 10.40
C ILE A 248 -9.34 -7.66 10.53
N PHE A 249 -9.04 -6.88 11.56
CA PHE A 249 -9.62 -5.56 11.78
C PHE A 249 -8.78 -4.46 11.14
N LEU A 250 -9.45 -3.41 10.68
CA LEU A 250 -8.82 -2.13 10.37
C LEU A 250 -9.27 -1.06 11.36
N PHE A 251 -8.30 -0.48 12.05
CA PHE A 251 -8.43 0.71 12.90
C PHE A 251 -7.37 1.75 12.53
N HIS A 252 -7.42 2.92 13.18
CA HIS A 252 -6.42 3.98 13.04
C HIS A 252 -5.83 4.34 14.41
N MET A 253 -4.51 4.47 14.49
CA MET A 253 -3.81 4.89 15.70
C MET A 253 -3.35 6.35 15.70
N ASN A 254 -3.59 7.07 14.61
CA ASN A 254 -3.18 8.46 14.44
C ASN A 254 -4.33 9.48 14.66
N LYS A 255 -5.35 9.09 15.44
CA LYS A 255 -6.57 9.87 15.71
C LYS A 255 -6.81 10.06 17.22
N PRO A 256 -5.90 10.71 17.97
CA PRO A 256 -5.95 10.75 19.44
C PRO A 256 -7.19 11.47 20.03
N ASN A 257 -7.95 12.19 19.21
CA ASN A 257 -9.16 12.90 19.64
C ASN A 257 -10.46 12.17 19.21
N SER A 258 -10.35 10.93 18.75
CA SER A 258 -11.48 10.07 18.38
C SER A 258 -11.91 9.20 19.56
N GLU A 259 -12.97 8.42 19.36
CA GLU A 259 -13.42 7.43 20.34
C GLU A 259 -12.83 6.03 20.07
N ILE A 260 -11.73 5.92 19.29
CA ILE A 260 -11.12 4.65 18.91
C ILE A 260 -10.58 3.93 20.15
N ALA A 261 -9.77 4.60 20.96
CA ALA A 261 -9.20 4.00 22.16
C ALA A 261 -10.29 3.39 23.05
N SER A 262 -11.31 4.16 23.43
CA SER A 262 -12.38 3.67 24.30
C SER A 262 -13.17 2.50 23.70
N GLY A 263 -13.47 2.55 22.40
CA GLY A 263 -14.17 1.48 21.69
C GLY A 263 -13.36 0.19 21.56
N VAL A 264 -12.08 0.31 21.21
CA VAL A 264 -11.15 -0.84 21.09
C VAL A 264 -10.89 -1.49 22.46
N ILE A 265 -10.69 -0.72 23.52
CA ILE A 265 -10.49 -1.22 24.89
C ILE A 265 -11.68 -2.08 25.32
N GLU A 266 -12.90 -1.59 25.12
CA GLU A 266 -14.12 -2.34 25.45
C GLU A 266 -14.28 -3.58 24.55
N GLY A 267 -14.05 -3.45 23.25
CA GLY A 267 -14.16 -4.55 22.29
C GLY A 267 -13.16 -5.69 22.56
N ILE A 268 -11.91 -5.36 22.87
CA ILE A 268 -10.89 -6.33 23.29
C ILE A 268 -11.32 -7.11 24.53
N SER A 269 -11.89 -6.41 25.53
CA SER A 269 -12.40 -7.07 26.75
C SER A 269 -13.48 -8.08 26.42
N GLN A 270 -14.43 -7.73 25.54
CA GLN A 270 -15.50 -8.63 25.10
C GLN A 270 -14.97 -9.85 24.34
N LEU A 271 -13.98 -9.68 23.45
CA LEU A 271 -13.39 -10.82 22.74
C LEU A 271 -12.58 -11.73 23.66
N LYS A 272 -11.83 -11.20 24.63
CA LYS A 272 -11.15 -12.02 25.66
C LYS A 272 -12.16 -12.86 26.45
N GLU A 273 -13.29 -12.29 26.86
CA GLU A 273 -14.38 -13.02 27.54
C GLU A 273 -15.02 -14.08 26.63
N ALA A 274 -15.09 -13.85 25.32
CA ALA A 274 -15.57 -14.83 24.34
C ALA A 274 -14.53 -15.92 24.00
N GLY A 275 -13.32 -15.83 24.57
CA GLY A 275 -12.25 -16.80 24.40
C GLY A 275 -11.41 -16.61 23.13
N TYR A 276 -11.39 -15.41 22.57
CA TYR A 276 -10.49 -15.06 21.46
C TYR A 276 -9.12 -14.65 21.98
N SER A 277 -8.10 -14.97 21.20
CA SER A 277 -6.73 -14.47 21.33
C SER A 277 -6.42 -13.47 20.20
N PHE A 278 -5.42 -12.62 20.43
CA PHE A 278 -4.95 -11.64 19.47
C PHE A 278 -3.59 -12.06 18.92
N VAL A 279 -3.36 -11.84 17.62
CA VAL A 279 -2.16 -12.28 16.93
C VAL A 279 -1.62 -11.18 16.00
N GLN A 280 -0.31 -11.22 15.74
CA GLN A 280 0.30 -10.50 14.63
C GLN A 280 0.08 -11.28 13.33
N LEU A 281 0.07 -10.60 12.18
CA LEU A 281 -0.12 -11.26 10.89
C LEU A 281 0.98 -12.30 10.60
N GLN A 282 2.23 -12.01 10.99
CA GLN A 282 3.36 -12.92 10.77
C GLN A 282 3.24 -14.25 11.49
N GLU A 283 2.47 -14.35 12.57
CA GLU A 283 2.24 -15.61 13.29
C GLU A 283 1.39 -16.58 12.46
N TYR A 284 0.61 -16.07 11.51
CA TYR A 284 -0.26 -16.82 10.61
C TYR A 284 0.06 -16.59 9.13
N ASP A 285 1.30 -16.23 8.79
CA ASP A 285 1.72 -15.83 7.44
C ASP A 285 1.33 -16.84 6.34
N GLU A 286 1.42 -18.14 6.62
CA GLU A 286 1.07 -19.23 5.70
C GLU A 286 -0.47 -19.43 5.56
N PHE A 287 -1.26 -18.85 6.42
CA PHE A 287 -2.71 -18.98 6.47
C PHE A 287 -3.46 -17.72 6.04
N LEU A 288 -2.76 -16.70 5.58
CA LEU A 288 -3.35 -15.45 5.09
C LEU A 288 -4.02 -15.68 3.73
N LYS A 289 -5.31 -15.26 3.58
CA LYS A 289 -6.07 -15.38 2.33
C LYS A 289 -6.95 -14.17 2.02
#